data_a5a144f478f7b0551495c73ee3409057
#
_entry.id   a5a144f478f7b0551495c73ee3409057
#
_cell.length_a   1.000
_cell.length_b   1.000
_cell.length_c   1.000
_cell.angle_alpha   90.00
_cell.angle_beta   90.00
_cell.angle_gamma   90.00
#
_symmetry.space_group_name_H-M   'P 1'
#
loop_
_entity.id
_entity.type
_entity.pdbx_description
1 polymer ?
#
loop_
_entity_poly.entity_id
_entity_poly.type
_entity_poly.pdbx_seq_one_letter_code
_entity_poly.pdbx_strand_id
1 'polypeptide(L)'
;ITCNEAGALYQNAINSDNAFALLMPAETHDRGFAMTSSITTMMASCLAVFAPETINSQTFRDVADRCQAILTSLGDFSEGVFGYAPWKRIVYLGSGGLQGAARESALKVLELTAGKLAAFYDSPTGFRHGPKSLVDNETLVVVFVSSPYTRQYDLDLLAELRRDNQAMRVIAIAAESSDIVAAGPHIILPPSRHFIDVEQAFCFLMYAQTFALMQSLHMGNTPDTPSASGTVNRVVQGVIIHPWQA
;
A
#
# COMPACT_ATOMS: atom_id res chain seq x y z
N ILE A 1 17.88 8.35 -1.21
CA ILE A 1 16.98 8.32 -2.36
C ILE A 1 16.02 9.49 -2.26
N THR A 2 15.84 10.28 -3.31
CA THR A 2 14.95 11.44 -3.33
C THR A 2 14.42 11.73 -4.73
N CYS A 3 13.22 12.29 -4.83
CA CYS A 3 12.64 12.78 -6.09
C CYS A 3 12.83 14.31 -6.26
N ASN A 4 13.50 15.00 -5.33
CA ASN A 4 13.63 16.45 -5.33
C ASN A 4 15.11 16.88 -5.31
N GLU A 5 15.61 17.28 -6.49
CA GLU A 5 16.98 17.77 -6.67
C GLU A 5 17.25 19.07 -5.89
N ALA A 6 16.26 19.95 -5.77
CA ALA A 6 16.39 21.20 -5.04
C ALA A 6 16.24 21.04 -3.51
N GLY A 7 15.90 19.85 -3.03
CA GLY A 7 15.69 19.57 -1.61
C GLY A 7 17.00 19.49 -0.83
N ALA A 8 16.94 19.90 0.44
CA ALA A 8 18.11 19.88 1.34
C ALA A 8 18.76 18.50 1.45
N LEU A 9 17.98 17.42 1.39
CA LEU A 9 18.49 16.05 1.44
C LEU A 9 19.46 15.77 0.28
N TYR A 10 19.09 16.13 -0.95
CA TYR A 10 19.95 15.96 -2.12
C TYR A 10 21.18 16.87 -2.03
N GLN A 11 20.97 18.16 -1.76
CA GLN A 11 22.03 19.15 -1.70
C GLN A 11 23.07 18.83 -0.61
N ASN A 12 22.64 18.35 0.54
CA ASN A 12 23.56 17.93 1.60
C ASN A 12 24.32 16.66 1.21
N ALA A 13 23.67 15.69 0.56
CA ALA A 13 24.30 14.44 0.18
C ALA A 13 25.38 14.61 -0.89
N ILE A 14 25.14 15.44 -1.91
CA ILE A 14 26.15 15.67 -2.99
C ILE A 14 27.38 16.45 -2.50
N ASN A 15 27.29 17.11 -1.34
CA ASN A 15 28.38 17.86 -0.71
C ASN A 15 29.00 17.10 0.48
N SER A 16 28.75 15.80 0.61
CA SER A 16 29.24 14.97 1.71
C SER A 16 29.99 13.74 1.21
N ASP A 17 31.19 13.53 1.75
CA ASP A 17 32.00 12.35 1.41
C ASP A 17 31.42 11.02 1.93
N ASN A 18 30.50 11.10 2.89
CA ASN A 18 29.89 9.95 3.55
C ASN A 18 28.45 9.66 3.07
N ALA A 19 27.99 10.33 2.01
CA ALA A 19 26.65 10.16 1.49
C ALA A 19 26.65 9.97 -0.03
N PHE A 20 25.71 9.16 -0.50
CA PHE A 20 25.43 8.99 -1.92
C PHE A 20 24.00 9.43 -2.21
N ALA A 21 23.84 10.38 -3.12
CA ALA A 21 22.54 10.87 -3.54
C ALA A 21 22.04 10.07 -4.75
N LEU A 22 20.95 9.35 -4.58
CA LEU A 22 20.24 8.71 -5.68
C LEU A 22 19.00 9.54 -6.03
N LEU A 23 19.12 10.32 -7.10
CA LEU A 23 18.03 11.15 -7.61
C LEU A 23 17.15 10.33 -8.55
N MET A 24 15.84 10.32 -8.24
CA MET A 24 14.84 9.65 -9.08
C MET A 24 14.46 10.52 -10.28
N PRO A 25 13.98 9.89 -11.37
CA PRO A 25 13.48 10.64 -12.53
C PRO A 25 12.42 11.69 -12.13
N ALA A 26 12.45 12.85 -12.78
CA ALA A 26 11.55 13.96 -12.46
C ALA A 26 10.06 13.58 -12.58
N GLU A 27 9.74 12.67 -13.49
CA GLU A 27 8.39 12.16 -13.74
C GLU A 27 7.83 11.39 -12.53
N THR A 28 8.69 10.88 -11.64
CA THR A 28 8.29 10.15 -10.43
C THR A 28 7.97 11.07 -9.26
N HIS A 29 8.16 12.38 -9.42
CA HIS A 29 7.81 13.36 -8.42
C HIS A 29 6.32 13.68 -8.49
N ASP A 30 5.53 13.07 -7.61
CA ASP A 30 4.09 13.27 -7.56
C ASP A 30 3.72 14.75 -7.39
N ARG A 31 2.69 15.19 -8.10
CA ARG A 31 2.17 16.56 -8.01
C ARG A 31 1.04 16.68 -6.99
N GLY A 32 0.27 15.60 -6.82
CA GLY A 32 -0.84 15.53 -5.87
C GLY A 32 -0.39 15.43 -4.42
N PHE A 33 -1.35 15.40 -3.52
CA PHE A 33 -1.12 15.27 -2.08
C PHE A 33 -0.50 13.91 -1.74
N ALA A 34 -1.14 12.84 -2.18
CA ALA A 34 -0.66 11.47 -1.93
C ALA A 34 0.53 11.13 -2.84
N MET A 35 1.59 10.61 -2.24
CA MET A 35 2.74 10.10 -2.98
C MET A 35 2.44 8.68 -3.46
N THR A 36 2.42 8.46 -4.77
CA THR A 36 2.18 7.17 -5.43
C THR A 36 3.39 6.73 -6.24
N SER A 37 3.78 7.52 -7.24
CA SER A 37 4.98 7.24 -8.06
C SER A 37 6.26 7.38 -7.25
N SER A 38 6.35 8.36 -6.36
CA SER A 38 7.52 8.55 -5.50
C SER A 38 7.76 7.33 -4.61
N ILE A 39 6.73 6.83 -3.92
CA ILE A 39 6.91 5.67 -3.01
C ILE A 39 7.31 4.41 -3.76
N THR A 40 6.65 4.09 -4.88
CA THR A 40 6.97 2.89 -5.67
C THR A 40 8.36 2.97 -6.27
N THR A 41 8.79 4.15 -6.74
CA THR A 41 10.13 4.34 -7.28
C THR A 41 11.20 4.25 -6.19
N MET A 42 10.96 4.79 -5.00
CA MET A 42 11.88 4.65 -3.85
C MET A 42 11.97 3.19 -3.40
N MET A 43 10.85 2.45 -3.37
CA MET A 43 10.86 1.00 -3.09
C MET A 43 11.71 0.24 -4.11
N ALA A 44 11.48 0.49 -5.41
CA ALA A 44 12.26 -0.13 -6.48
C ALA A 44 13.75 0.16 -6.34
N SER A 45 14.12 1.40 -6.03
CA SER A 45 15.51 1.81 -5.84
C SER A 45 16.15 1.13 -4.62
N CYS A 46 15.43 1.02 -3.49
CA CYS A 46 15.90 0.28 -2.33
C CYS A 46 16.18 -1.19 -2.69
N LEU A 47 15.28 -1.84 -3.41
CA LEU A 47 15.44 -3.23 -3.82
C LEU A 47 16.64 -3.40 -4.76
N ALA A 48 16.81 -2.49 -5.73
CA ALA A 48 17.96 -2.52 -6.65
C ALA A 48 19.30 -2.34 -5.93
N VAL A 49 19.33 -1.57 -4.84
CA VAL A 49 20.56 -1.33 -4.06
C VAL A 49 20.87 -2.48 -3.10
N PHE A 50 19.85 -3.00 -2.40
CA PHE A 50 20.04 -3.93 -1.29
C PHE A 50 19.78 -5.41 -1.65
N ALA A 51 19.20 -5.69 -2.82
CA ALA A 51 18.95 -7.04 -3.30
C ALA A 51 19.29 -7.21 -4.80
N PRO A 52 20.48 -6.76 -5.28
CA PRO A 52 20.79 -6.71 -6.70
C PRO A 52 20.88 -8.10 -7.35
N GLU A 53 21.16 -9.15 -6.56
CA GLU A 53 21.22 -10.53 -7.05
C GLU A 53 19.85 -11.08 -7.38
N THR A 54 18.82 -10.61 -6.69
CA THR A 54 17.44 -11.10 -6.81
C THR A 54 16.61 -10.20 -7.72
N ILE A 55 16.81 -8.89 -7.61
CA ILE A 55 16.01 -7.86 -8.29
C ILE A 55 16.87 -7.19 -9.38
N ASN A 56 16.52 -7.42 -10.62
CA ASN A 56 17.20 -6.86 -11.78
C ASN A 56 16.26 -6.07 -12.69
N SER A 57 16.78 -5.50 -13.77
CA SER A 57 15.98 -4.67 -14.68
C SER A 57 14.84 -5.43 -15.37
N GLN A 58 14.95 -6.75 -15.56
CA GLN A 58 13.86 -7.56 -16.11
C GLN A 58 12.76 -7.74 -15.07
N THR A 59 13.12 -8.00 -13.82
CA THR A 59 12.16 -8.08 -12.70
C THR A 59 11.31 -6.80 -12.62
N PHE A 60 11.93 -5.62 -12.71
CA PHE A 60 11.18 -4.36 -12.68
C PHE A 60 10.27 -4.18 -13.88
N ARG A 61 10.67 -4.59 -15.08
CA ARG A 61 9.78 -4.57 -16.26
C ARG A 61 8.58 -5.49 -16.04
N ASP A 62 8.81 -6.71 -15.59
CA ASP A 62 7.74 -7.68 -15.33
C ASP A 62 6.75 -7.16 -14.27
N VAL A 63 7.25 -6.52 -13.21
CA VAL A 63 6.42 -5.88 -12.17
C VAL A 63 5.62 -4.71 -12.77
N ALA A 64 6.26 -3.84 -13.56
CA ALA A 64 5.60 -2.69 -14.19
C ALA A 64 4.49 -3.13 -15.15
N ASP A 65 4.74 -4.15 -15.97
CA ASP A 65 3.75 -4.71 -16.90
C ASP A 65 2.53 -5.29 -16.15
N ARG A 66 2.77 -5.97 -15.01
CA ARG A 66 1.70 -6.47 -14.15
C ARG A 66 0.90 -5.34 -13.50
N CYS A 67 1.56 -4.32 -12.99
CA CYS A 67 0.90 -3.14 -12.43
C CYS A 67 0.06 -2.44 -13.51
N GLN A 68 0.57 -2.31 -14.73
CA GLN A 68 -0.17 -1.75 -15.86
C GLN A 68 -1.39 -2.61 -16.21
N ALA A 69 -1.24 -3.93 -16.24
CA ALA A 69 -2.36 -4.85 -16.48
C ALA A 69 -3.45 -4.73 -15.39
N ILE A 70 -3.05 -4.60 -14.12
CA ILE A 70 -3.97 -4.35 -13.01
C ILE A 70 -4.73 -3.05 -13.25
N LEU A 71 -4.03 -1.93 -13.46
CA LEU A 71 -4.66 -0.62 -13.67
C LEU A 71 -5.63 -0.63 -14.86
N THR A 72 -5.28 -1.33 -15.94
CA THR A 72 -6.14 -1.48 -17.11
C THR A 72 -7.40 -2.30 -16.83
N SER A 73 -7.28 -3.32 -15.95
CA SER A 73 -8.37 -4.24 -15.63
C SER A 73 -9.33 -3.74 -14.54
N LEU A 74 -8.96 -2.68 -13.81
CA LEU A 74 -9.73 -2.23 -12.65
C LEU A 74 -11.11 -1.69 -13.02
N GLY A 75 -11.32 -1.20 -14.25
CA GLY A 75 -12.64 -0.82 -14.75
C GLY A 75 -13.41 0.15 -13.82
N ASP A 76 -14.73 -0.05 -13.73
CA ASP A 76 -15.55 0.69 -12.78
C ASP A 76 -15.48 0.04 -11.39
N PHE A 77 -14.78 0.70 -10.48
CA PHE A 77 -14.62 0.26 -9.09
C PHE A 77 -15.94 0.17 -8.31
N SER A 78 -17.01 0.80 -8.82
CA SER A 78 -18.32 0.80 -8.16
C SER A 78 -18.96 -0.59 -8.11
N GLU A 79 -18.64 -1.45 -9.09
CA GLU A 79 -19.20 -2.78 -9.23
C GLU A 79 -18.22 -3.92 -8.85
N GLY A 80 -16.95 -3.61 -8.65
CA GLY A 80 -15.90 -4.59 -8.37
C GLY A 80 -15.95 -5.19 -6.97
N VAL A 81 -14.98 -6.06 -6.68
CA VAL A 81 -14.83 -6.74 -5.37
C VAL A 81 -14.79 -5.75 -4.21
N PHE A 82 -14.20 -4.57 -4.42
CA PHE A 82 -14.20 -3.49 -3.44
C PHE A 82 -15.56 -2.81 -3.34
N GLY A 83 -16.19 -2.43 -4.45
CA GLY A 83 -17.49 -1.76 -4.50
C GLY A 83 -17.59 -0.52 -3.60
N TYR A 84 -18.67 0.22 -3.74
CA TYR A 84 -18.99 1.26 -2.76
C TYR A 84 -19.90 0.68 -1.66
N ALA A 85 -19.55 0.96 -0.41
CA ALA A 85 -20.36 0.63 0.74
C ALA A 85 -20.12 1.67 1.84
N PRO A 86 -20.98 1.79 2.84
CA PRO A 86 -20.83 2.78 3.91
C PRO A 86 -19.77 2.34 4.94
N TRP A 87 -18.56 2.07 4.44
CA TRP A 87 -17.43 1.74 5.30
C TRP A 87 -17.17 2.87 6.29
N LYS A 88 -16.94 2.55 7.55
CA LYS A 88 -16.40 3.48 8.54
C LYS A 88 -14.93 3.22 8.81
N ARG A 89 -14.49 1.99 8.56
CA ARG A 89 -13.10 1.61 8.74
C ARG A 89 -12.65 0.56 7.73
N ILE A 90 -11.34 0.59 7.46
CA ILE A 90 -10.67 -0.43 6.68
C ILE A 90 -9.46 -0.94 7.45
N VAL A 91 -9.19 -2.23 7.35
CA VAL A 91 -8.02 -2.88 7.90
C VAL A 91 -7.26 -3.57 6.78
N TYR A 92 -5.99 -3.23 6.59
CA TYR A 92 -5.09 -3.94 5.70
C TYR A 92 -4.19 -4.86 6.51
N LEU A 93 -4.09 -6.12 6.09
CA LEU A 93 -3.28 -7.13 6.75
C LEU A 93 -2.25 -7.70 5.79
N GLY A 94 -0.99 -7.83 6.25
CA GLY A 94 0.09 -8.40 5.46
C GLY A 94 1.23 -8.90 6.34
N SER A 95 1.79 -10.05 5.99
CA SER A 95 2.91 -10.67 6.72
C SER A 95 4.26 -10.21 6.19
N GLY A 96 5.28 -10.16 7.03
CA GLY A 96 6.64 -9.85 6.65
C GLY A 96 6.76 -8.51 5.91
N GLY A 97 7.35 -8.49 4.73
CA GLY A 97 7.46 -7.28 3.89
C GLY A 97 6.12 -6.71 3.46
N LEU A 98 5.07 -7.54 3.36
CA LEU A 98 3.72 -7.09 3.03
C LEU A 98 3.05 -6.28 4.15
N GLN A 99 3.55 -6.33 5.39
CA GLN A 99 3.10 -5.44 6.46
C GLN A 99 3.43 -3.97 6.13
N GLY A 100 4.57 -3.73 5.46
CA GLY A 100 4.92 -2.41 4.94
C GLY A 100 3.93 -1.94 3.87
N ALA A 101 3.53 -2.82 2.95
CA ALA A 101 2.50 -2.53 1.95
C ALA A 101 1.13 -2.28 2.59
N ALA A 102 0.76 -3.05 3.60
CA ALA A 102 -0.47 -2.85 4.37
C ALA A 102 -0.50 -1.48 5.07
N ARG A 103 0.63 -1.08 5.67
CA ARG A 103 0.80 0.24 6.29
C ARG A 103 0.64 1.37 5.27
N GLU A 104 1.31 1.26 4.14
CA GLU A 104 1.23 2.25 3.06
C GLU A 104 -0.20 2.35 2.51
N SER A 105 -0.89 1.22 2.34
CA SER A 105 -2.28 1.16 1.91
C SER A 105 -3.22 1.90 2.87
N ALA A 106 -3.07 1.67 4.16
CA ALA A 106 -3.84 2.37 5.19
C ALA A 106 -3.54 3.88 5.19
N LEU A 107 -2.27 4.27 5.01
CA LEU A 107 -1.88 5.67 4.90
C LEU A 107 -2.57 6.35 3.70
N LYS A 108 -2.59 5.73 2.52
CA LYS A 108 -3.26 6.30 1.34
C LYS A 108 -4.75 6.52 1.57
N VAL A 109 -5.42 5.62 2.27
CA VAL A 109 -6.84 5.82 2.63
C VAL A 109 -7.00 7.02 3.57
N LEU A 110 -6.20 7.12 4.63
CA LEU A 110 -6.26 8.26 5.56
C LEU A 110 -6.00 9.59 4.86
N GLU A 111 -4.98 9.64 4.01
CA GLU A 111 -4.60 10.82 3.25
C GLU A 111 -5.72 11.27 2.31
N LEU A 112 -6.15 10.39 1.40
CA LEU A 112 -7.08 10.73 0.32
C LEU A 112 -8.51 10.94 0.79
N THR A 113 -8.91 10.31 1.89
CA THR A 113 -10.24 10.53 2.50
C THR A 113 -10.24 11.63 3.55
N ALA A 114 -9.09 12.29 3.81
CA ALA A 114 -8.93 13.27 4.89
C ALA A 114 -9.40 12.73 6.26
N GLY A 115 -9.13 11.45 6.52
CA GLY A 115 -9.49 10.75 7.75
C GLY A 115 -10.98 10.40 7.90
N LYS A 116 -11.83 10.67 6.90
CA LYS A 116 -13.27 10.30 6.94
C LYS A 116 -13.49 8.79 6.99
N LEU A 117 -12.58 8.02 6.39
CA LEU A 117 -12.50 6.57 6.51
C LEU A 117 -11.30 6.22 7.39
N ALA A 118 -11.54 5.69 8.58
CA ALA A 118 -10.48 5.26 9.48
C ALA A 118 -9.75 4.04 8.88
N ALA A 119 -8.43 4.09 8.83
CA ALA A 119 -7.65 3.01 8.23
C ALA A 119 -6.59 2.48 9.22
N PHE A 120 -6.48 1.16 9.28
CA PHE A 120 -5.58 0.43 10.16
C PHE A 120 -4.78 -0.59 9.36
N TYR A 121 -3.68 -1.03 9.93
CA TYR A 121 -2.86 -2.11 9.36
C TYR A 121 -2.24 -2.97 10.46
N ASP A 122 -1.96 -4.22 10.15
CA ASP A 122 -1.21 -5.11 11.03
C ASP A 122 -0.67 -6.32 10.26
N SER A 123 0.11 -7.15 10.93
CA SER A 123 0.36 -8.52 10.48
C SER A 123 -0.83 -9.42 10.84
N PRO A 124 -1.15 -10.46 10.05
CA PRO A 124 -2.21 -11.41 10.38
C PRO A 124 -2.08 -12.01 11.78
N THR A 125 -0.88 -12.38 12.19
CA THR A 125 -0.64 -12.94 13.54
C THR A 125 -0.81 -11.89 14.62
N GLY A 126 -0.28 -10.68 14.46
CA GLY A 126 -0.44 -9.57 15.42
C GLY A 126 -1.89 -9.16 15.60
N PHE A 127 -2.63 -9.09 14.50
CA PHE A 127 -4.04 -8.69 14.50
C PHE A 127 -4.94 -9.55 15.40
N ARG A 128 -4.64 -10.85 15.51
CA ARG A 128 -5.39 -11.78 16.39
C ARG A 128 -5.28 -11.44 17.88
N HIS A 129 -4.24 -10.72 18.28
CA HIS A 129 -3.90 -10.49 19.69
C HIS A 129 -4.47 -9.15 20.24
N GLY A 130 -5.65 -8.76 19.79
CA GLY A 130 -6.34 -7.58 20.31
C GLY A 130 -6.91 -6.67 19.22
N PRO A 131 -6.13 -6.22 18.22
CA PRO A 131 -6.63 -5.34 17.16
C PRO A 131 -7.85 -5.87 16.40
N LYS A 132 -8.05 -7.19 16.34
CA LYS A 132 -9.22 -7.83 15.75
C LYS A 132 -10.54 -7.33 16.35
N SER A 133 -10.53 -6.79 17.57
CA SER A 133 -11.70 -6.18 18.20
C SER A 133 -12.25 -4.94 17.49
N LEU A 134 -11.48 -4.36 16.52
CA LEU A 134 -11.96 -3.30 15.62
C LEU A 134 -13.04 -3.77 14.66
N VAL A 135 -13.12 -5.08 14.38
CA VAL A 135 -13.92 -5.63 13.29
C VAL A 135 -15.39 -5.66 13.68
N ASP A 136 -16.21 -4.99 12.88
CA ASP A 136 -17.67 -5.00 12.99
C ASP A 136 -18.32 -4.90 11.60
N ASN A 137 -19.64 -4.76 11.58
CA ASN A 137 -20.44 -4.69 10.36
C ASN A 137 -20.28 -3.40 9.53
N GLU A 138 -19.36 -2.50 9.89
CA GLU A 138 -18.97 -1.30 9.16
C GLU A 138 -17.49 -1.35 8.74
N THR A 139 -16.85 -2.52 8.89
CA THR A 139 -15.43 -2.74 8.63
C THR A 139 -15.22 -3.51 7.33
N LEU A 140 -14.34 -2.98 6.47
CA LEU A 140 -13.72 -3.70 5.37
C LEU A 140 -12.37 -4.26 5.85
N VAL A 141 -12.12 -5.56 5.65
CA VAL A 141 -10.81 -6.16 5.89
C VAL A 141 -10.21 -6.63 4.57
N VAL A 142 -8.98 -6.23 4.28
CA VAL A 142 -8.21 -6.65 3.10
C VAL A 142 -6.99 -7.42 3.57
N VAL A 143 -6.87 -8.67 3.14
CA VAL A 143 -5.74 -9.56 3.48
C VAL A 143 -4.85 -9.70 2.26
N PHE A 144 -3.63 -9.20 2.34
CA PHE A 144 -2.56 -9.46 1.39
C PHE A 144 -1.95 -10.83 1.70
N VAL A 145 -2.30 -11.82 0.89
CA VAL A 145 -1.83 -13.20 1.10
C VAL A 145 -0.40 -13.33 0.58
N SER A 146 0.52 -13.62 1.47
CA SER A 146 1.95 -13.73 1.18
C SER A 146 2.32 -14.97 0.35
N SER A 147 3.55 -15.00 -0.13
CA SER A 147 4.20 -16.15 -0.76
C SER A 147 4.53 -17.24 0.28
N PRO A 148 5.10 -18.39 -0.09
CA PRO A 148 5.05 -19.66 0.66
C PRO A 148 5.36 -19.58 2.15
N TYR A 149 6.27 -18.71 2.60
CA TYR A 149 6.81 -18.77 3.95
C TYR A 149 5.78 -18.48 5.05
N THR A 150 4.97 -17.43 4.91
CA THR A 150 3.97 -17.05 5.93
C THR A 150 2.54 -17.30 5.48
N ARG A 151 2.36 -17.77 4.24
CA ARG A 151 1.06 -17.95 3.59
C ARG A 151 0.03 -18.68 4.45
N GLN A 152 0.43 -19.75 5.15
CA GLN A 152 -0.51 -20.54 5.94
C GLN A 152 -1.12 -19.72 7.08
N TYR A 153 -0.34 -18.86 7.73
CA TYR A 153 -0.85 -17.98 8.80
C TYR A 153 -1.82 -16.92 8.27
N ASP A 154 -1.58 -16.41 7.05
CA ASP A 154 -2.48 -15.48 6.40
C ASP A 154 -3.81 -16.15 6.04
N LEU A 155 -3.75 -17.39 5.51
CA LEU A 155 -4.92 -18.18 5.18
C LEU A 155 -5.73 -18.58 6.42
N ASP A 156 -5.07 -18.94 7.51
CA ASP A 156 -5.72 -19.28 8.77
C ASP A 156 -6.52 -18.10 9.31
N LEU A 157 -5.94 -16.89 9.30
CA LEU A 157 -6.67 -15.69 9.72
C LEU A 157 -7.80 -15.33 8.73
N LEU A 158 -7.56 -15.45 7.42
CA LEU A 158 -8.59 -15.21 6.40
C LEU A 158 -9.81 -16.11 6.62
N ALA A 159 -9.58 -17.41 6.85
CA ALA A 159 -10.63 -18.37 7.15
C ALA A 159 -11.35 -18.04 8.47
N GLU A 160 -10.61 -17.62 9.48
CA GLU A 160 -11.16 -17.20 10.77
C GLU A 160 -12.06 -15.97 10.62
N LEU A 161 -11.60 -14.90 9.97
CA LEU A 161 -12.38 -13.67 9.77
C LEU A 161 -13.69 -13.93 9.00
N ARG A 162 -13.64 -14.80 7.99
CA ARG A 162 -14.82 -15.20 7.22
C ARG A 162 -15.80 -16.02 8.04
N ARG A 163 -15.31 -16.98 8.85
CA ARG A 163 -16.12 -17.80 9.74
C ARG A 163 -16.79 -16.96 10.83
N ASP A 164 -16.07 -15.99 11.40
CA ASP A 164 -16.59 -15.12 12.46
C ASP A 164 -17.68 -14.18 11.95
N ASN A 165 -17.67 -13.87 10.65
CA ASN A 165 -18.72 -13.10 9.96
C ASN A 165 -19.09 -11.78 10.66
N GLN A 166 -18.08 -11.10 11.24
CA GLN A 166 -18.29 -9.80 11.90
C GLN A 166 -18.05 -8.63 10.95
N ALA A 167 -17.07 -8.76 10.04
CA ALA A 167 -16.76 -7.73 9.06
C ALA A 167 -17.88 -7.59 8.02
N MET A 168 -18.15 -6.37 7.57
CA MET A 168 -19.03 -6.13 6.43
C MET A 168 -18.54 -6.86 5.18
N ARG A 169 -17.21 -6.89 4.98
CA ARG A 169 -16.57 -7.63 3.88
C ARG A 169 -15.15 -8.01 4.25
N VAL A 170 -14.71 -9.21 3.84
CA VAL A 170 -13.33 -9.68 3.94
C VAL A 170 -12.85 -10.05 2.53
N ILE A 171 -11.87 -9.31 2.02
CA ILE A 171 -11.30 -9.50 0.69
C ILE A 171 -9.90 -10.09 0.82
N ALA A 172 -9.60 -11.14 0.08
CA ALA A 172 -8.24 -11.62 -0.10
C ALA A 172 -7.64 -11.08 -1.40
N ILE A 173 -6.41 -10.62 -1.39
CA ILE A 173 -5.62 -10.35 -2.60
C ILE A 173 -4.43 -11.29 -2.56
N ALA A 174 -4.28 -12.15 -3.57
CA ALA A 174 -3.31 -13.23 -3.60
C ALA A 174 -2.70 -13.41 -5.00
N ALA A 175 -1.47 -13.90 -5.05
CA ALA A 175 -0.84 -14.30 -6.31
C ALA A 175 -1.44 -15.60 -6.86
N GLU A 176 -1.81 -16.50 -5.96
CA GLU A 176 -2.36 -17.81 -6.30
C GLU A 176 -3.65 -18.10 -5.53
N SER A 177 -4.60 -18.75 -6.20
CA SER A 177 -5.82 -19.19 -5.56
C SER A 177 -5.57 -20.39 -4.62
N SER A 178 -6.51 -20.62 -3.74
CA SER A 178 -6.68 -21.83 -2.92
C SER A 178 -8.15 -21.92 -2.52
N ASP A 179 -8.58 -23.06 -1.99
CA ASP A 179 -9.96 -23.24 -1.51
C ASP A 179 -10.34 -22.15 -0.49
N ILE A 180 -9.41 -21.78 0.40
CA ILE A 180 -9.62 -20.73 1.39
C ILE A 180 -9.75 -19.35 0.72
N VAL A 181 -8.90 -19.03 -0.25
CA VAL A 181 -8.98 -17.76 -0.99
C VAL A 181 -10.29 -17.67 -1.76
N ALA A 182 -10.65 -18.73 -2.48
CA ALA A 182 -11.85 -18.80 -3.34
C ALA A 182 -13.17 -18.90 -2.56
N ALA A 183 -13.12 -19.20 -1.25
CA ALA A 183 -14.32 -19.33 -0.41
C ALA A 183 -15.07 -18.00 -0.15
N GLY A 184 -14.57 -16.86 -0.62
CA GLY A 184 -15.22 -15.57 -0.49
C GLY A 184 -14.64 -14.52 -1.43
N PRO A 185 -14.95 -13.21 -1.25
CA PRO A 185 -14.44 -12.14 -2.08
C PRO A 185 -12.92 -12.17 -2.17
N HIS A 186 -12.39 -12.18 -3.40
CA HIS A 186 -10.95 -12.26 -3.62
C HIS A 186 -10.54 -11.67 -4.97
N ILE A 187 -9.27 -11.36 -5.07
CA ILE A 187 -8.59 -10.94 -6.29
C ILE A 187 -7.35 -11.82 -6.45
N ILE A 188 -7.16 -12.36 -7.65
CA ILE A 188 -5.94 -13.05 -8.02
C ILE A 188 -5.12 -12.11 -8.91
N LEU A 189 -3.85 -11.92 -8.56
CA LEU A 189 -2.94 -11.07 -9.32
C LEU A 189 -2.72 -11.64 -10.74
N PRO A 190 -2.43 -10.79 -11.73
CA PRO A 190 -1.99 -11.27 -13.03
C PRO A 190 -0.80 -12.24 -12.88
N PRO A 191 -0.73 -13.32 -13.67
CA PRO A 191 0.30 -14.33 -13.54
C PRO A 191 1.72 -13.76 -13.71
N SER A 192 2.69 -14.33 -13.00
CA SER A 192 4.12 -14.04 -13.11
C SER A 192 4.95 -15.29 -12.96
N ARG A 193 6.21 -15.21 -13.37
CA ARG A 193 7.17 -16.32 -13.25
C ARG A 193 7.69 -16.49 -11.81
N HIS A 194 7.70 -15.41 -11.04
CA HIS A 194 8.18 -15.36 -9.67
C HIS A 194 7.19 -14.60 -8.81
N PHE A 195 6.84 -15.17 -7.67
CA PHE A 195 5.89 -14.59 -6.71
C PHE A 195 6.57 -14.40 -5.36
N ILE A 196 7.58 -13.56 -5.32
CA ILE A 196 8.13 -13.11 -4.04
C ILE A 196 7.35 -11.90 -3.52
N ASP A 197 7.22 -11.79 -2.21
CA ASP A 197 6.36 -10.79 -1.55
C ASP A 197 6.72 -9.34 -1.91
N VAL A 198 8.01 -9.06 -2.12
CA VAL A 198 8.47 -7.71 -2.50
C VAL A 198 7.99 -7.28 -3.89
N GLU A 199 7.85 -8.21 -4.84
CA GLU A 199 7.27 -7.94 -6.16
C GLU A 199 5.75 -7.77 -6.05
N GLN A 200 5.10 -8.63 -5.26
CA GLN A 200 3.67 -8.57 -5.02
C GLN A 200 3.25 -7.26 -4.35
N ALA A 201 4.09 -6.69 -3.48
CA ALA A 201 3.82 -5.44 -2.80
C ALA A 201 3.46 -4.31 -3.76
N PHE A 202 4.14 -4.19 -4.91
CA PHE A 202 3.80 -3.20 -5.93
C PHE A 202 2.39 -3.43 -6.49
N CYS A 203 2.06 -4.68 -6.80
CA CYS A 203 0.74 -5.03 -7.30
C CYS A 203 -0.38 -4.76 -6.27
N PHE A 204 -0.15 -5.10 -5.01
CA PHE A 204 -1.11 -4.82 -3.92
C PHE A 204 -1.33 -3.32 -3.74
N LEU A 205 -0.28 -2.51 -3.85
CA LEU A 205 -0.38 -1.06 -3.78
C LEU A 205 -1.22 -0.48 -4.92
N MET A 206 -1.21 -1.05 -6.13
CA MET A 206 -2.08 -0.58 -7.22
C MET A 206 -3.56 -0.66 -6.83
N TYR A 207 -3.99 -1.79 -6.26
CA TYR A 207 -5.36 -1.94 -5.76
C TYR A 207 -5.68 -0.97 -4.62
N ALA A 208 -4.77 -0.84 -3.65
CA ALA A 208 -4.99 0.00 -2.48
C ALA A 208 -5.03 1.49 -2.82
N GLN A 209 -4.11 1.96 -3.66
CA GLN A 209 -4.06 3.36 -4.10
C GLN A 209 -5.29 3.71 -4.94
N THR A 210 -5.70 2.83 -5.85
CA THR A 210 -6.91 3.04 -6.64
C THR A 210 -8.16 3.04 -5.76
N PHE A 211 -8.27 2.10 -4.81
CA PHE A 211 -9.35 2.10 -3.83
C PHE A 211 -9.41 3.41 -3.05
N ALA A 212 -8.29 3.89 -2.52
CA ALA A 212 -8.23 5.13 -1.77
C ALA A 212 -8.64 6.35 -2.61
N LEU A 213 -8.20 6.41 -3.88
CA LEU A 213 -8.62 7.44 -4.83
C LEU A 213 -10.13 7.42 -5.04
N MET A 214 -10.70 6.23 -5.31
CA MET A 214 -12.13 6.10 -5.57
C MET A 214 -12.97 6.44 -4.33
N GLN A 215 -12.53 6.06 -3.13
CA GLN A 215 -13.19 6.48 -1.88
C GLN A 215 -13.14 8.00 -1.68
N SER A 216 -12.00 8.63 -2.00
CA SER A 216 -11.85 10.10 -1.98
C SER A 216 -12.91 10.78 -2.85
N LEU A 217 -13.02 10.35 -4.11
CA LEU A 217 -13.99 10.88 -5.07
C LEU A 217 -15.45 10.62 -4.61
N HIS A 218 -15.74 9.41 -4.15
CA HIS A 218 -17.06 9.04 -3.65
C HIS A 218 -17.50 9.89 -2.45
N MET A 219 -16.57 10.25 -1.59
CA MET A 219 -16.81 11.11 -0.43
C MET A 219 -16.81 12.61 -0.76
N GLY A 220 -16.68 12.96 -2.03
CA GLY A 220 -16.68 14.35 -2.49
C GLY A 220 -15.41 15.12 -2.11
N ASN A 221 -14.28 14.42 -1.85
CA ASN A 221 -13.00 15.07 -1.63
C ASN A 221 -12.34 15.43 -2.96
N THR A 222 -11.39 16.36 -2.90
CA THR A 222 -10.44 16.64 -3.99
C THR A 222 -9.17 15.85 -3.72
N PRO A 223 -8.83 14.80 -4.48
CA PRO A 223 -7.68 13.93 -4.16
C PRO A 223 -6.34 14.66 -4.06
N ASP A 224 -6.11 15.68 -4.89
CA ASP A 224 -4.86 16.44 -4.86
C ASP A 224 -4.75 17.42 -3.67
N THR A 225 -5.89 17.78 -3.07
CA THR A 225 -5.98 18.68 -1.92
C THR A 225 -7.06 18.21 -0.94
N PRO A 226 -6.94 17.03 -0.32
CA PRO A 226 -8.01 16.41 0.45
C PRO A 226 -8.31 17.15 1.75
N SER A 227 -7.33 17.85 2.34
CA SER A 227 -7.48 18.63 3.57
C SER A 227 -8.03 20.02 3.27
N ALA A 228 -9.34 20.19 3.30
CA ALA A 228 -10.00 21.47 3.03
C ALA A 228 -9.57 22.59 3.99
N SER A 229 -9.19 22.25 5.23
CA SER A 229 -8.71 23.20 6.25
C SER A 229 -7.25 23.63 6.03
N GLY A 230 -6.49 22.94 5.17
CA GLY A 230 -5.05 23.14 5.03
C GLY A 230 -4.22 22.72 6.24
N THR A 231 -4.81 22.04 7.22
CA THR A 231 -4.11 21.57 8.43
C THR A 231 -3.09 20.48 8.11
N VAL A 232 -3.39 19.63 7.13
CA VAL A 232 -2.48 18.62 6.65
C VAL A 232 -2.05 18.99 5.23
N ASN A 233 -0.74 19.06 5.01
CA ASN A 233 -0.14 19.47 3.75
C ASN A 233 0.79 18.38 3.23
N ARG A 234 0.97 18.29 1.91
CA ARG A 234 1.91 17.36 1.26
C ARG A 234 3.32 17.48 1.84
N VAL A 235 3.78 18.70 2.09
CA VAL A 235 5.06 18.97 2.77
C VAL A 235 4.75 19.47 4.15
N VAL A 236 5.23 18.77 5.18
CA VAL A 236 5.05 19.15 6.57
C VAL A 236 5.73 20.49 6.80
N GLN A 237 4.98 21.45 7.37
CA GLN A 237 5.47 22.78 7.69
C GLN A 237 5.81 22.90 9.17
N GLY A 238 6.75 23.80 9.50
CA GLY A 238 7.09 24.10 10.89
C GLY A 238 7.92 23.01 11.60
N VAL A 239 8.55 22.10 10.86
CA VAL A 239 9.46 21.10 11.44
C VAL A 239 10.71 21.80 11.99
N ILE A 240 10.98 21.58 13.27
CA ILE A 240 12.21 22.03 13.93
C ILE A 240 13.13 20.82 14.11
N ILE A 241 14.31 20.89 13.53
CA ILE A 241 15.34 19.86 13.71
C ILE A 241 16.17 20.25 14.92
N HIS A 242 16.05 19.49 16.01
CA HIS A 242 16.84 19.69 17.20
C HIS A 242 18.24 19.09 17.03
N PRO A 243 19.32 19.78 17.45
CA PRO A 243 20.66 19.21 17.41
C PRO A 243 20.75 17.99 18.34
N TRP A 244 21.51 16.99 17.90
CA TRP A 244 21.83 15.85 18.76
C TRP A 244 22.66 16.34 19.98
N GLN A 245 22.18 16.03 21.15
CA GLN A 245 22.93 16.22 22.40
C GLN A 245 23.41 14.83 22.83
N ALA A 246 24.75 14.65 22.88
CA ALA A 246 25.38 13.42 23.33
C ALA A 246 25.29 13.25 24.82
#